data_91c4d3bd43a1053a1f8b3f07725b5235
#
_entry.id   91c4d3bd43a1053a1f8b3f07725b5235
#
_cell.length_a   1.000
_cell.length_b   1.000
_cell.length_c   1.000
_cell.angle_alpha   90.00
_cell.angle_beta   90.00
_cell.angle_gamma   90.00
#
_symmetry.space_group_name_H-M   'P 1'
#
loop_
_entity.id
_entity.type
_entity.pdbx_description
1 polymer ?
#
loop_
_entity_poly.entity_id
_entity_poly.type
_entity_poly.pdbx_seq_one_letter_code
_entity_poly.pdbx_strand_id
1 'polypeptide(L)'
;MSRTDQPATTESTPDSDLVSPPINAERLLQLITNEYESLPRQLKRIASYMSQQSDRIMVDRISDIARECEVHPSAIVRFSQRFGFSGFSEMQALFREAYTHKTTPVQNYQQRIRSMIANKSQKASGGDLARECIDATLSGIERLGLELDDQAFDKAVDLVVNADNIYVVGVRRSFAVADYLVYNLQHTNKRIHLVSGLGGSYREQMRSVRANDLVIAISFTPYGKETQHCLRIAQHNQAKTLIITDSNLSPLAKRANTVLLVNEGSSFAFRSLSATLCLCQALFIAVAYRLELKVDEIHEQVGFED
;
A
#
# COMPACT_ATOMS: atom_id res chain seq x y z
N MET A 1 20.83 -45.11 -62.35
CA MET A 1 21.07 -43.66 -62.24
C MET A 1 19.85 -43.09 -61.52
N SER A 2 19.89 -43.07 -60.25
CA SER A 2 18.79 -42.56 -59.41
C SER A 2 19.34 -41.44 -58.57
N ARG A 3 18.82 -40.23 -58.74
CA ARG A 3 19.08 -39.07 -57.86
C ARG A 3 18.12 -39.11 -56.67
N THR A 4 18.68 -39.20 -55.54
CA THR A 4 18.00 -39.04 -54.27
C THR A 4 17.91 -37.55 -53.93
N ASP A 5 16.69 -37.01 -53.91
CA ASP A 5 16.38 -35.70 -53.36
C ASP A 5 16.28 -35.81 -51.82
N GLN A 6 17.09 -35.04 -51.10
CA GLN A 6 16.94 -34.78 -49.67
C GLN A 6 16.01 -33.56 -49.48
N PRO A 7 15.04 -33.60 -48.55
CA PRO A 7 14.28 -32.42 -48.19
C PRO A 7 15.07 -31.53 -47.21
N ALA A 8 15.04 -30.23 -47.47
CA ALA A 8 15.61 -29.18 -46.62
C ALA A 8 14.92 -29.13 -45.25
N THR A 9 15.71 -29.21 -44.22
CA THR A 9 15.30 -28.91 -42.85
C THR A 9 15.04 -27.43 -42.69
N THR A 10 13.79 -27.06 -42.52
CA THR A 10 13.38 -25.73 -42.03
C THR A 10 13.71 -25.62 -40.56
N GLU A 11 14.69 -24.78 -40.23
CA GLU A 11 14.94 -24.33 -38.86
C GLU A 11 13.71 -23.56 -38.35
N SER A 12 13.05 -24.14 -37.36
CA SER A 12 12.02 -23.46 -36.56
C SER A 12 12.70 -22.45 -35.67
N THR A 13 12.43 -21.16 -35.90
CA THR A 13 12.68 -20.06 -34.96
C THR A 13 12.02 -20.38 -33.63
N PRO A 14 12.67 -20.13 -32.46
CA PRO A 14 12.07 -20.39 -31.18
C PRO A 14 10.90 -19.42 -30.97
N ASP A 15 9.77 -20.03 -30.62
CA ASP A 15 8.52 -19.41 -30.23
C ASP A 15 8.82 -18.41 -29.10
N SER A 16 8.54 -17.14 -29.32
CA SER A 16 8.63 -16.11 -28.31
C SER A 16 7.57 -16.42 -27.26
N ASP A 17 7.99 -16.78 -26.06
CA ASP A 17 7.14 -16.88 -24.87
C ASP A 17 6.29 -15.61 -24.75
N LEU A 18 5.05 -15.69 -25.20
CA LEU A 18 4.05 -14.64 -25.02
C LEU A 18 3.68 -14.59 -23.53
N VAL A 19 4.36 -13.70 -22.81
CA VAL A 19 4.01 -13.39 -21.44
C VAL A 19 2.57 -12.87 -21.43
N SER A 20 1.66 -13.59 -20.77
CA SER A 20 0.29 -13.14 -20.62
C SER A 20 0.25 -11.80 -19.89
N PRO A 21 -0.57 -10.83 -20.32
CA PRO A 21 -0.61 -9.53 -19.68
C PRO A 21 -1.07 -9.67 -18.20
N PRO A 22 -0.53 -8.86 -17.28
CA PRO A 22 -0.92 -8.88 -15.87
C PRO A 22 -2.37 -8.51 -15.71
N ILE A 23 -3.07 -9.19 -14.78
CA ILE A 23 -4.52 -9.10 -14.55
C ILE A 23 -4.93 -7.74 -13.96
N ASN A 24 -4.01 -7.00 -13.31
CA ASN A 24 -4.27 -5.69 -12.73
C ASN A 24 -3.01 -4.81 -12.66
N ALA A 25 -3.21 -3.50 -12.45
CA ALA A 25 -2.13 -2.51 -12.41
C ALA A 25 -1.11 -2.76 -11.29
N GLU A 26 -1.52 -3.31 -10.16
CA GLU A 26 -0.62 -3.65 -9.05
C GLU A 26 0.36 -4.75 -9.43
N ARG A 27 -0.15 -5.80 -10.08
CA ARG A 27 0.68 -6.89 -10.56
C ARG A 27 1.65 -6.43 -11.64
N LEU A 28 1.21 -5.53 -12.53
CA LEU A 28 2.09 -4.91 -13.50
C LEU A 28 3.23 -4.13 -12.84
N LEU A 29 2.92 -3.30 -11.84
CA LEU A 29 3.94 -2.52 -11.12
C LEU A 29 4.91 -3.41 -10.33
N GLN A 30 4.45 -4.52 -9.76
CA GLN A 30 5.32 -5.53 -9.16
C GLN A 30 6.29 -6.15 -10.19
N LEU A 31 5.77 -6.55 -11.35
CA LEU A 31 6.60 -7.10 -12.44
C LEU A 31 7.64 -6.08 -12.92
N ILE A 32 7.23 -4.81 -13.09
CA ILE A 32 8.14 -3.72 -13.46
C ILE A 32 9.24 -3.56 -12.40
N THR A 33 8.90 -3.64 -11.13
CA THR A 33 9.86 -3.51 -10.02
C THR A 33 10.83 -4.69 -10.01
N ASN A 34 10.35 -5.90 -10.17
CA ASN A 34 11.18 -7.12 -10.18
C ASN A 34 12.14 -7.15 -11.38
N GLU A 35 11.68 -6.69 -12.53
CA GLU A 35 12.50 -6.65 -13.74
C GLU A 35 13.35 -5.38 -13.89
N TYR A 36 13.22 -4.41 -12.99
CA TYR A 36 13.82 -3.08 -13.13
C TYR A 36 15.32 -3.13 -13.46
N GLU A 37 16.07 -3.97 -12.75
CA GLU A 37 17.53 -4.07 -12.98
C GLU A 37 17.91 -4.66 -14.32
N SER A 38 17.08 -5.52 -14.89
CA SER A 38 17.28 -6.14 -16.22
C SER A 38 16.91 -5.21 -17.38
N LEU A 39 16.21 -4.08 -17.12
CA LEU A 39 15.73 -3.20 -18.19
C LEU A 39 16.85 -2.36 -18.80
N PRO A 40 16.83 -2.15 -20.13
CA PRO A 40 17.67 -1.15 -20.80
C PRO A 40 17.44 0.26 -20.24
N ARG A 41 18.47 1.12 -20.32
CA ARG A 41 18.44 2.47 -19.73
C ARG A 41 17.20 3.30 -20.09
N GLN A 42 16.74 3.23 -21.33
CA GLN A 42 15.52 3.95 -21.75
C GLN A 42 14.26 3.37 -21.10
N LEU A 43 14.16 2.05 -20.97
CA LEU A 43 13.01 1.40 -20.33
C LEU A 43 13.05 1.58 -18.81
N LYS A 44 14.22 1.69 -18.17
CA LYS A 44 14.33 2.08 -16.75
C LYS A 44 13.73 3.46 -16.46
N ARG A 45 13.91 4.44 -17.36
CA ARG A 45 13.28 5.77 -17.23
C ARG A 45 11.76 5.67 -17.28
N ILE A 46 11.21 4.88 -18.20
CA ILE A 46 9.77 4.64 -18.31
C ILE A 46 9.27 3.92 -17.05
N ALA A 47 9.96 2.87 -16.60
CA ALA A 47 9.63 2.15 -15.37
C ALA A 47 9.59 3.06 -14.14
N SER A 48 10.58 3.96 -14.02
CA SER A 48 10.61 4.96 -12.94
C SER A 48 9.43 5.93 -13.04
N TYR A 49 9.08 6.39 -14.23
CA TYR A 49 7.91 7.24 -14.46
C TYR A 49 6.61 6.51 -14.06
N MET A 50 6.45 5.25 -14.51
CA MET A 50 5.28 4.43 -14.16
C MET A 50 5.10 4.26 -12.65
N SER A 51 6.21 4.08 -11.92
CA SER A 51 6.19 3.93 -10.47
C SER A 51 5.95 5.25 -9.72
N GLN A 52 6.37 6.38 -10.29
CA GLN A 52 6.33 7.68 -9.61
C GLN A 52 5.11 8.51 -9.95
N GLN A 53 4.55 8.33 -11.13
CA GLN A 53 3.49 9.15 -11.72
C GLN A 53 2.31 8.29 -12.18
N SER A 54 1.98 7.22 -11.41
CA SER A 54 0.90 6.29 -11.76
C SER A 54 -0.44 6.99 -12.02
N ASP A 55 -0.69 8.09 -11.33
CA ASP A 55 -1.92 8.89 -11.50
C ASP A 55 -1.96 9.63 -12.85
N ARG A 56 -0.81 9.97 -13.42
CA ARG A 56 -0.69 10.69 -14.70
C ARG A 56 -0.76 9.76 -15.89
N ILE A 57 -0.35 8.50 -15.73
CA ILE A 57 -0.37 7.50 -16.81
C ILE A 57 -1.76 7.40 -17.46
N MET A 58 -2.82 7.57 -16.68
CA MET A 58 -4.20 7.41 -17.15
C MET A 58 -4.67 8.53 -18.10
N VAL A 59 -4.11 9.73 -17.94
CA VAL A 59 -4.55 10.95 -18.64
C VAL A 59 -3.52 11.45 -19.62
N ASP A 60 -2.22 11.18 -19.39
CA ASP A 60 -1.15 11.66 -20.24
C ASP A 60 -1.14 10.92 -21.58
N ARG A 61 -0.86 11.67 -22.64
CA ARG A 61 -0.64 11.08 -23.97
C ARG A 61 0.74 10.44 -24.04
N ILE A 62 0.90 9.46 -24.90
CA ILE A 62 2.20 8.80 -25.12
C ILE A 62 3.33 9.82 -25.45
N SER A 63 3.00 10.92 -26.14
CA SER A 63 3.94 12.01 -26.44
C SER A 63 4.40 12.76 -25.19
N ASP A 64 3.53 12.95 -24.20
CA ASP A 64 3.83 13.67 -22.97
C ASP A 64 4.71 12.83 -22.06
N ILE A 65 4.39 11.55 -21.94
CA ILE A 65 5.21 10.56 -21.19
C ILE A 65 6.58 10.43 -21.86
N ALA A 66 6.64 10.37 -23.19
CA ALA A 66 7.89 10.25 -23.93
C ALA A 66 8.80 11.47 -23.68
N ARG A 67 8.23 12.67 -23.67
CA ARG A 67 8.95 13.91 -23.36
C ARG A 67 9.46 13.92 -21.93
N GLU A 68 8.63 13.53 -20.95
CA GLU A 68 8.99 13.51 -19.53
C GLU A 68 10.08 12.47 -19.22
N CYS A 69 10.02 11.32 -19.89
CA CYS A 69 11.02 10.25 -19.76
C CYS A 69 12.28 10.51 -20.62
N GLU A 70 12.31 11.55 -21.47
CA GLU A 70 13.36 11.82 -22.48
C GLU A 70 13.62 10.58 -23.36
N VAL A 71 12.56 10.00 -23.89
CA VAL A 71 12.62 8.82 -24.79
C VAL A 71 11.75 9.04 -26.03
N HIS A 72 12.00 8.26 -27.08
CA HIS A 72 11.12 8.27 -28.25
C HIS A 72 9.79 7.56 -27.92
N PRO A 73 8.62 8.01 -28.45
CA PRO A 73 7.33 7.35 -28.21
C PRO A 73 7.31 5.84 -28.48
N SER A 74 8.06 5.37 -29.46
CA SER A 74 8.20 3.92 -29.76
C SER A 74 8.82 3.11 -28.60
N ALA A 75 9.59 3.74 -27.72
CA ALA A 75 10.14 3.08 -26.54
C ALA A 75 9.04 2.75 -25.52
N ILE A 76 8.01 3.59 -25.41
CA ILE A 76 6.84 3.34 -24.53
C ILE A 76 6.01 2.17 -25.10
N VAL A 77 5.85 2.08 -26.43
CA VAL A 77 5.15 0.95 -27.04
C VAL A 77 5.91 -0.35 -26.78
N ARG A 78 7.24 -0.36 -26.99
CA ARG A 78 8.09 -1.54 -26.69
C ARG A 78 8.08 -1.89 -25.20
N PHE A 79 8.02 -0.90 -24.33
CA PHE A 79 7.86 -1.14 -22.89
C PHE A 79 6.56 -1.87 -22.60
N SER A 80 5.43 -1.41 -23.15
CA SER A 80 4.13 -2.07 -22.98
C SER A 80 4.14 -3.50 -23.52
N GLN A 81 4.72 -3.71 -24.71
CA GLN A 81 4.82 -5.04 -25.33
C GLN A 81 5.67 -6.02 -24.51
N ARG A 82 6.75 -5.54 -23.87
CA ARG A 82 7.58 -6.36 -22.98
C ARG A 82 6.79 -6.94 -21.80
N PHE A 83 5.78 -6.23 -21.33
CA PHE A 83 4.92 -6.67 -20.23
C PHE A 83 3.62 -7.32 -20.72
N GLY A 84 3.56 -7.79 -21.97
CA GLY A 84 2.48 -8.61 -22.51
C GLY A 84 1.30 -7.84 -23.08
N PHE A 85 1.38 -6.51 -23.22
CA PHE A 85 0.33 -5.71 -23.84
C PHE A 85 0.56 -5.52 -25.34
N SER A 86 -0.52 -5.42 -26.12
CA SER A 86 -0.43 -5.11 -27.55
C SER A 86 0.15 -3.71 -27.82
N GLY A 87 0.02 -2.80 -26.86
CA GLY A 87 0.54 -1.43 -26.92
C GLY A 87 0.21 -0.61 -25.69
N PHE A 88 0.63 0.67 -25.71
CA PHE A 88 0.44 1.58 -24.58
C PHE A 88 -1.02 1.79 -24.21
N SER A 89 -1.93 1.87 -25.16
CA SER A 89 -3.37 2.11 -24.90
C SER A 89 -4.00 1.00 -24.06
N GLU A 90 -3.62 -0.25 -24.30
CA GLU A 90 -4.09 -1.40 -23.53
C GLU A 90 -3.50 -1.37 -22.11
N MET A 91 -2.20 -1.13 -21.98
CA MET A 91 -1.56 -0.95 -20.68
C MET A 91 -2.16 0.24 -19.92
N GLN A 92 -2.43 1.35 -20.62
CA GLN A 92 -3.09 2.52 -20.02
C GLN A 92 -4.52 2.21 -19.55
N ALA A 93 -5.26 1.37 -20.28
CA ALA A 93 -6.61 0.94 -19.89
C ALA A 93 -6.60 0.19 -18.55
N LEU A 94 -5.58 -0.66 -18.31
CA LEU A 94 -5.39 -1.35 -17.03
C LEU A 94 -5.24 -0.37 -15.87
N PHE A 95 -4.46 0.71 -16.06
CA PHE A 95 -4.34 1.78 -15.06
C PHE A 95 -5.64 2.54 -14.89
N ARG A 96 -6.38 2.81 -15.97
CA ARG A 96 -7.69 3.46 -15.88
C ARG A 96 -8.70 2.60 -15.12
N GLU A 97 -8.74 1.31 -15.35
CA GLU A 97 -9.62 0.37 -14.66
C GLU A 97 -9.25 0.30 -13.17
N ALA A 98 -7.99 0.11 -12.83
CA ALA A 98 -7.50 0.14 -11.45
C ALA A 98 -7.77 1.49 -10.77
N TYR A 99 -7.76 2.57 -11.54
CA TYR A 99 -8.05 3.91 -11.04
C TYR A 99 -9.54 4.17 -10.94
N THR A 100 -10.38 3.67 -11.80
CA THR A 100 -11.85 3.73 -11.64
C THR A 100 -12.27 2.97 -10.38
N HIS A 101 -11.56 1.93 -10.02
CA HIS A 101 -11.72 1.26 -8.72
C HIS A 101 -11.02 2.01 -7.56
N LYS A 102 -9.93 2.74 -7.79
CA LYS A 102 -9.15 3.50 -6.78
C LYS A 102 -9.44 5.00 -6.71
N THR A 103 -9.89 5.60 -7.79
CA THR A 103 -10.21 7.03 -7.91
C THR A 103 -11.56 7.25 -8.53
N THR A 104 -12.56 6.97 -7.80
CA THR A 104 -13.54 8.04 -7.71
C THR A 104 -12.75 9.25 -7.18
N PRO A 105 -12.77 10.46 -7.86
CA PRO A 105 -12.18 11.68 -7.29
C PRO A 105 -12.57 11.73 -5.84
N VAL A 106 -11.85 12.49 -4.96
CA VAL A 106 -12.23 12.63 -3.54
C VAL A 106 -13.71 13.02 -3.52
N GLN A 107 -14.56 12.05 -3.82
CA GLN A 107 -15.99 12.23 -3.76
C GLN A 107 -16.23 12.47 -2.30
N ASN A 108 -16.69 13.65 -2.00
CA ASN A 108 -17.28 13.98 -0.72
C ASN A 108 -18.13 12.76 -0.32
N TYR A 109 -18.04 12.34 0.93
CA TYR A 109 -18.78 11.22 1.51
C TYR A 109 -20.24 11.16 1.01
N GLN A 110 -20.88 12.32 0.86
CA GLN A 110 -22.22 12.47 0.28
C GLN A 110 -22.32 12.05 -1.21
N GLN A 111 -21.30 12.31 -2.01
CA GLN A 111 -21.30 11.89 -3.43
C GLN A 111 -21.20 10.36 -3.56
N ARG A 112 -20.45 9.68 -2.69
CA ARG A 112 -20.38 8.21 -2.65
C ARG A 112 -21.74 7.62 -2.29
N ILE A 113 -22.41 8.18 -1.28
CA ILE A 113 -23.76 7.76 -0.89
C ILE A 113 -24.73 7.96 -2.06
N ARG A 114 -24.69 9.11 -2.75
CA ARG A 114 -25.55 9.38 -3.91
C ARG A 114 -25.28 8.41 -5.05
N SER A 115 -24.04 8.12 -5.36
CA SER A 115 -23.67 7.14 -6.40
C SER A 115 -24.14 5.73 -6.03
N MET A 116 -24.04 5.34 -4.77
CA MET A 116 -24.55 4.07 -4.26
C MET A 116 -26.08 3.97 -4.47
N ILE A 117 -26.82 5.03 -4.12
CA ILE A 117 -28.28 5.08 -4.27
C ILE A 117 -28.66 5.03 -5.75
N ALA A 118 -27.97 5.76 -6.62
CA ALA A 118 -28.25 5.84 -8.06
C ALA A 118 -27.96 4.53 -8.81
N ASN A 119 -26.95 3.76 -8.39
CA ASN A 119 -26.51 2.53 -9.06
C ASN A 119 -27.32 1.29 -8.68
N LYS A 120 -28.19 1.34 -7.67
CA LYS A 120 -29.06 0.21 -7.30
C LYS A 120 -30.40 0.28 -8.03
N SER A 121 -30.56 -0.61 -9.01
CA SER A 121 -31.80 -0.80 -9.77
C SER A 121 -32.95 -1.41 -8.95
N GLN A 122 -32.69 -1.91 -7.74
CA GLN A 122 -33.68 -2.43 -6.78
C GLN A 122 -33.43 -1.84 -5.39
N LYS A 123 -34.51 -1.59 -4.64
CA LYS A 123 -34.43 -1.19 -3.22
C LYS A 123 -33.83 -2.33 -2.40
N ALA A 124 -32.52 -2.24 -2.11
CA ALA A 124 -31.88 -3.16 -1.18
C ALA A 124 -32.39 -2.91 0.24
N SER A 125 -32.61 -3.98 1.00
CA SER A 125 -32.92 -3.87 2.43
C SER A 125 -31.67 -3.43 3.22
N GLY A 126 -31.86 -2.90 4.41
CA GLY A 126 -30.73 -2.59 5.30
C GLY A 126 -29.88 -3.83 5.61
N GLY A 127 -30.50 -5.00 5.70
CA GLY A 127 -29.81 -6.26 5.89
C GLY A 127 -28.94 -6.69 4.71
N ASP A 128 -29.36 -6.42 3.48
CA ASP A 128 -28.55 -6.72 2.28
C ASP A 128 -27.32 -5.81 2.22
N LEU A 129 -27.49 -4.52 2.56
CA LEU A 129 -26.38 -3.59 2.65
C LEU A 129 -25.36 -3.99 3.73
N ALA A 130 -25.86 -4.45 4.89
CA ALA A 130 -25.01 -4.92 5.97
C ALA A 130 -24.21 -6.17 5.56
N ARG A 131 -24.88 -7.16 4.92
CA ARG A 131 -24.20 -8.36 4.41
C ARG A 131 -23.11 -8.04 3.41
N GLU A 132 -23.36 -7.15 2.46
CA GLU A 132 -22.37 -6.73 1.48
C GLU A 132 -21.13 -6.08 2.16
N CYS A 133 -21.33 -5.27 3.20
CA CYS A 133 -20.23 -4.70 3.99
C CYS A 133 -19.47 -5.79 4.77
N ILE A 134 -20.17 -6.79 5.32
CA ILE A 134 -19.56 -7.90 6.04
C ILE A 134 -18.71 -8.75 5.07
N ASP A 135 -19.25 -9.12 3.92
CA ASP A 135 -18.56 -9.93 2.92
C ASP A 135 -17.31 -9.23 2.39
N ALA A 136 -17.40 -7.93 2.11
CA ALA A 136 -16.25 -7.14 1.71
C ALA A 136 -15.18 -7.08 2.82
N THR A 137 -15.60 -7.01 4.08
CA THR A 137 -14.68 -6.99 5.23
C THR A 137 -13.99 -8.34 5.39
N LEU A 138 -14.72 -9.44 5.29
CA LEU A 138 -14.18 -10.80 5.34
C LEU A 138 -13.12 -11.00 4.25
N SER A 139 -13.42 -10.61 3.01
CA SER A 139 -12.48 -10.69 1.90
C SER A 139 -11.19 -9.88 2.15
N GLY A 140 -11.28 -8.73 2.86
CA GLY A 140 -10.12 -7.95 3.25
C GLY A 140 -9.25 -8.66 4.29
N ILE A 141 -9.88 -9.32 5.27
CA ILE A 141 -9.17 -10.07 6.32
C ILE A 141 -8.54 -11.35 5.75
N GLU A 142 -9.25 -12.09 4.91
CA GLU A 142 -8.72 -13.27 4.21
C GLU A 142 -7.49 -12.91 3.37
N ARG A 143 -7.57 -11.80 2.62
CA ARG A 143 -6.44 -11.31 1.83
C ARG A 143 -5.26 -10.95 2.71
N LEU A 144 -5.47 -10.28 3.84
CA LEU A 144 -4.41 -9.97 4.79
C LEU A 144 -3.69 -11.25 5.25
N GLY A 145 -4.44 -12.32 5.56
CA GLY A 145 -3.85 -13.60 5.95
C GLY A 145 -3.04 -14.28 4.86
N LEU A 146 -3.41 -14.08 3.59
CA LEU A 146 -2.71 -14.67 2.44
C LEU A 146 -1.49 -13.84 1.98
N GLU A 147 -1.53 -12.52 2.16
CA GLU A 147 -0.52 -11.57 1.63
C GLU A 147 0.44 -11.07 2.73
N LEU A 148 0.27 -11.47 3.98
CA LEU A 148 1.15 -11.05 5.08
C LEU A 148 2.59 -11.51 4.82
N ASP A 149 3.51 -10.56 4.80
CA ASP A 149 4.94 -10.83 4.72
C ASP A 149 5.49 -11.06 6.14
N ASP A 150 5.76 -12.31 6.48
CA ASP A 150 6.25 -12.71 7.79
C ASP A 150 7.56 -12.01 8.17
N GLN A 151 8.47 -11.82 7.21
CA GLN A 151 9.76 -11.14 7.47
C GLN A 151 9.56 -9.65 7.75
N ALA A 152 8.68 -9.00 7.00
CA ALA A 152 8.34 -7.60 7.26
C ALA A 152 7.61 -7.44 8.59
N PHE A 153 6.77 -8.41 8.96
CA PHE A 153 6.05 -8.41 10.23
C PHE A 153 6.99 -8.61 11.41
N ASP A 154 7.88 -9.60 11.37
CA ASP A 154 8.90 -9.82 12.41
C ASP A 154 9.80 -8.61 12.59
N LYS A 155 10.22 -7.98 11.50
CA LYS A 155 10.98 -6.75 11.53
C LYS A 155 10.19 -5.58 12.14
N ALA A 156 8.89 -5.51 11.92
CA ALA A 156 8.04 -4.50 12.56
C ALA A 156 7.98 -4.73 14.08
N VAL A 157 7.84 -5.98 14.53
CA VAL A 157 7.91 -6.35 15.96
C VAL A 157 9.24 -5.93 16.56
N ASP A 158 10.37 -6.25 15.91
CA ASP A 158 11.70 -5.87 16.38
C ASP A 158 11.88 -4.34 16.49
N LEU A 159 11.35 -3.58 15.53
CA LEU A 159 11.39 -2.11 15.58
C LEU A 159 10.61 -1.56 16.79
N VAL A 160 9.46 -2.14 17.11
CA VAL A 160 8.65 -1.72 18.28
C VAL A 160 9.36 -2.10 19.58
N VAL A 161 9.88 -3.33 19.67
CA VAL A 161 10.57 -3.85 20.88
C VAL A 161 11.82 -3.03 21.19
N ASN A 162 12.59 -2.63 20.18
CA ASN A 162 13.88 -1.94 20.37
C ASN A 162 13.77 -0.40 20.45
N ALA A 163 12.59 0.19 20.25
CA ALA A 163 12.42 1.64 20.29
C ALA A 163 12.44 2.18 21.74
N ASP A 164 13.06 3.35 21.94
CA ASP A 164 13.00 4.09 23.20
C ASP A 164 11.62 4.74 23.40
N ASN A 165 11.14 5.42 22.38
CA ASN A 165 9.79 6.00 22.33
C ASN A 165 9.14 5.63 21.00
N ILE A 166 7.82 5.50 20.99
CA ILE A 166 7.03 5.14 19.83
C ILE A 166 6.01 6.25 19.58
N TYR A 167 6.08 6.84 18.38
CA TYR A 167 5.15 7.88 17.94
C TYR A 167 4.24 7.28 16.88
N VAL A 168 2.93 7.27 17.13
CA VAL A 168 1.96 6.72 16.17
C VAL A 168 1.19 7.86 15.53
N VAL A 169 1.17 7.92 14.21
CA VAL A 169 0.47 8.95 13.44
C VAL A 169 -0.47 8.34 12.41
N GLY A 170 -1.70 8.76 12.45
CA GLY A 170 -2.73 8.50 11.46
C GLY A 170 -3.70 9.66 11.43
N VAL A 171 -4.12 10.08 10.23
CA VAL A 171 -5.03 11.23 10.11
C VAL A 171 -6.34 10.83 9.49
N ARG A 172 -7.39 11.63 9.71
CA ARG A 172 -8.73 11.38 9.21
C ARG A 172 -9.23 10.00 9.66
N ARG A 173 -9.56 9.12 8.72
CA ARG A 173 -10.05 7.76 8.99
C ARG A 173 -9.01 6.87 9.68
N SER A 174 -7.73 7.02 9.32
CA SER A 174 -6.63 6.28 9.94
C SER A 174 -6.36 6.69 11.38
N PHE A 175 -6.92 7.81 11.85
CA PHE A 175 -6.80 8.23 13.24
C PHE A 175 -7.37 7.19 14.21
N ALA A 176 -8.54 6.63 13.90
CA ALA A 176 -9.15 5.58 14.73
C ALA A 176 -8.26 4.35 14.90
N VAL A 177 -7.52 3.97 13.82
CA VAL A 177 -6.57 2.86 13.88
C VAL A 177 -5.31 3.23 14.66
N ALA A 178 -4.82 4.47 14.49
CA ALA A 178 -3.67 4.96 15.24
C ALA A 178 -3.94 5.00 16.75
N ASP A 179 -5.12 5.50 17.13
CA ASP A 179 -5.57 5.53 18.49
C ASP A 179 -5.72 4.14 19.11
N TYR A 180 -6.35 3.22 18.37
CA TYR A 180 -6.46 1.81 18.77
C TYR A 180 -5.08 1.15 18.98
N LEU A 181 -4.12 1.39 18.07
CA LEU A 181 -2.77 0.85 18.22
C LEU A 181 -2.06 1.44 19.44
N VAL A 182 -2.22 2.75 19.69
CA VAL A 182 -1.71 3.41 20.89
C VAL A 182 -2.31 2.78 22.15
N TYR A 183 -3.64 2.64 22.20
CA TYR A 183 -4.33 1.99 23.31
C TYR A 183 -3.73 0.60 23.60
N ASN A 184 -3.57 -0.24 22.59
CA ASN A 184 -2.99 -1.58 22.77
C ASN A 184 -1.54 -1.52 23.27
N LEU A 185 -0.70 -0.70 22.64
CA LEU A 185 0.71 -0.63 23.00
C LEU A 185 0.97 0.00 24.37
N GLN A 186 0.05 0.80 24.90
CA GLN A 186 0.12 1.34 26.26
C GLN A 186 0.06 0.25 27.35
N HIS A 187 -0.43 -0.95 27.03
CA HIS A 187 -0.35 -2.11 27.91
C HIS A 187 1.06 -2.76 27.92
N THR A 188 2.01 -2.20 27.21
CA THR A 188 3.42 -2.59 27.27
C THR A 188 4.21 -1.56 28.09
N ASN A 189 5.41 -1.91 28.54
CA ASN A 189 6.29 -0.99 29.26
C ASN A 189 6.98 0.04 28.34
N LYS A 190 6.44 0.29 27.15
CA LYS A 190 6.96 1.24 26.17
C LYS A 190 6.36 2.63 26.33
N ARG A 191 7.12 3.65 25.97
CA ARG A 191 6.64 5.03 25.94
C ARG A 191 5.94 5.30 24.60
N ILE A 192 4.61 5.41 24.62
CA ILE A 192 3.80 5.53 23.43
C ILE A 192 3.19 6.94 23.34
N HIS A 193 3.28 7.56 22.17
CA HIS A 193 2.79 8.91 21.91
C HIS A 193 1.85 8.90 20.69
N LEU A 194 0.59 9.31 20.92
CA LEU A 194 -0.33 9.56 19.81
C LEU A 194 -0.04 10.94 19.20
N VAL A 195 0.34 10.98 17.93
CA VAL A 195 0.49 12.23 17.18
C VAL A 195 -0.86 12.63 16.61
N SER A 196 -1.67 13.26 17.46
CA SER A 196 -3.06 13.64 17.13
C SER A 196 -3.14 14.90 16.27
N GLY A 197 -2.13 15.76 16.35
CA GLY A 197 -2.13 17.07 15.71
C GLY A 197 -3.21 18.01 16.22
N LEU A 198 -3.70 17.81 17.46
CA LEU A 198 -4.69 18.69 18.06
C LEU A 198 -4.21 20.15 18.03
N GLY A 199 -5.08 21.04 17.60
CA GLY A 199 -4.70 22.44 17.40
C GLY A 199 -3.69 22.70 16.26
N GLY A 200 -3.47 21.71 15.36
CA GLY A 200 -2.48 21.81 14.27
C GLY A 200 -1.04 21.46 14.69
N SER A 201 -0.83 20.96 15.91
CA SER A 201 0.48 20.82 16.58
C SER A 201 1.32 19.59 16.13
N TYR A 202 1.16 19.07 14.92
CA TYR A 202 1.94 17.94 14.43
C TYR A 202 3.45 18.16 14.55
N ARG A 203 3.92 19.36 14.18
CA ARG A 203 5.34 19.71 14.21
C ARG A 203 5.89 19.72 15.64
N GLU A 204 5.14 20.27 16.56
CA GLU A 204 5.50 20.38 17.97
C GLU A 204 5.54 18.98 18.60
N GLN A 205 4.55 18.14 18.34
CA GLN A 205 4.49 16.78 18.85
C GLN A 205 5.65 15.91 18.29
N MET A 206 6.08 16.16 17.05
CA MET A 206 7.22 15.45 16.44
C MET A 206 8.59 16.05 16.80
N ARG A 207 8.65 17.16 17.52
CA ARG A 207 9.92 17.86 17.81
C ARG A 207 10.86 17.05 18.70
N SER A 208 10.31 16.21 19.59
CA SER A 208 11.08 15.38 20.51
C SER A 208 11.64 14.09 19.89
N VAL A 209 11.22 13.71 18.70
CA VAL A 209 11.65 12.49 18.02
C VAL A 209 13.18 12.45 17.83
N ARG A 210 13.81 11.33 18.15
CA ARG A 210 15.27 11.07 18.08
C ARG A 210 15.57 9.80 17.29
N ALA A 211 16.85 9.54 17.05
CA ALA A 211 17.34 8.42 16.23
C ALA A 211 16.93 7.03 16.75
N ASN A 212 16.82 6.85 18.07
CA ASN A 212 16.42 5.58 18.69
C ASN A 212 14.90 5.41 18.80
N ASP A 213 14.12 6.42 18.38
CA ASP A 213 12.67 6.34 18.41
C ASP A 213 12.13 5.67 17.15
N LEU A 214 10.89 5.19 17.25
CA LEU A 214 10.12 4.66 16.15
C LEU A 214 8.93 5.56 15.84
N VAL A 215 8.74 5.86 14.55
CA VAL A 215 7.52 6.49 14.07
C VAL A 215 6.71 5.48 13.27
N ILE A 216 5.53 5.13 13.77
CA ILE A 216 4.55 4.28 13.08
C ILE A 216 3.56 5.20 12.36
N ALA A 217 3.53 5.12 11.04
CA ALA A 217 2.63 5.92 10.23
C ALA A 217 1.58 5.06 9.52
N ILE A 218 0.31 5.36 9.74
CA ILE A 218 -0.82 4.64 9.16
C ILE A 218 -1.51 5.57 8.16
N SER A 219 -1.42 5.25 6.88
CA SER A 219 -2.02 6.08 5.84
C SER A 219 -2.26 5.30 4.55
N PHE A 220 -3.42 5.52 3.98
CA PHE A 220 -3.92 4.90 2.76
C PHE A 220 -4.29 5.96 1.73
N THR A 221 -4.40 5.58 0.47
CA THR A 221 -4.84 6.49 -0.60
C THR A 221 -6.23 7.08 -0.32
N PRO A 222 -6.40 8.44 -0.41
CA PRO A 222 -5.40 9.48 -0.64
C PRO A 222 -4.58 9.78 0.63
N TYR A 223 -3.25 9.73 0.49
CA TYR A 223 -2.33 9.82 1.63
C TYR A 223 -2.37 11.19 2.31
N GLY A 224 -2.44 11.22 3.64
CA GLY A 224 -2.48 12.44 4.43
C GLY A 224 -1.20 13.24 4.34
N LYS A 225 -1.29 14.54 4.04
CA LYS A 225 -0.14 15.45 3.98
C LYS A 225 0.54 15.60 5.34
N GLU A 226 -0.26 15.57 6.39
CA GLU A 226 0.16 15.64 7.78
C GLU A 226 1.04 14.43 8.13
N THR A 227 0.61 13.22 7.76
CA THR A 227 1.38 11.98 7.96
C THR A 227 2.70 12.03 7.19
N GLN A 228 2.68 12.51 5.94
CA GLN A 228 3.90 12.70 5.15
C GLN A 228 4.85 13.71 5.81
N HIS A 229 4.31 14.76 6.43
CA HIS A 229 5.10 15.76 7.14
C HIS A 229 5.79 15.15 8.36
N CYS A 230 5.06 14.39 9.19
CA CYS A 230 5.61 13.68 10.35
C CYS A 230 6.73 12.71 9.95
N LEU A 231 6.56 11.95 8.86
CA LEU A 231 7.60 11.06 8.36
C LEU A 231 8.85 11.79 7.88
N ARG A 232 8.70 12.96 7.26
CA ARG A 232 9.88 13.77 6.89
C ARG A 232 10.66 14.24 8.11
N ILE A 233 9.99 14.60 9.20
CA ILE A 233 10.65 14.95 10.48
C ILE A 233 11.36 13.73 11.05
N ALA A 234 10.70 12.57 11.10
CA ALA A 234 11.30 11.31 11.55
C ALA A 234 12.58 10.98 10.78
N GLN A 235 12.53 11.04 9.46
CA GLN A 235 13.68 10.77 8.59
C GLN A 235 14.81 11.79 8.77
N HIS A 236 14.48 13.07 8.94
CA HIS A 236 15.47 14.12 9.22
C HIS A 236 16.20 13.85 10.54
N ASN A 237 15.49 13.39 11.55
CA ASN A 237 16.02 13.06 12.87
C ASN A 237 16.59 11.62 12.95
N GLN A 238 16.68 10.91 11.83
CA GLN A 238 17.19 9.54 11.71
C GLN A 238 16.42 8.50 12.55
N ALA A 239 15.19 8.81 12.94
CA ALA A 239 14.31 7.88 13.64
C ALA A 239 13.91 6.72 12.71
N LYS A 240 13.66 5.56 13.30
CA LYS A 240 13.13 4.40 12.56
C LYS A 240 11.69 4.64 12.15
N THR A 241 11.29 4.03 11.05
CA THR A 241 9.93 4.21 10.52
C THR A 241 9.30 2.88 10.15
N LEU A 242 8.08 2.66 10.64
CA LEU A 242 7.18 1.56 10.27
C LEU A 242 5.97 2.17 9.57
N ILE A 243 5.66 1.70 8.38
CA ILE A 243 4.54 2.21 7.60
C ILE A 243 3.48 1.13 7.42
N ILE A 244 2.23 1.44 7.76
CA ILE A 244 1.06 0.61 7.45
C ILE A 244 0.29 1.30 6.34
N THR A 245 0.20 0.67 5.16
CA THR A 245 -0.32 1.31 3.95
C THR A 245 -0.90 0.30 2.96
N ASP A 246 -1.52 0.78 1.89
CA ASP A 246 -2.15 -0.03 0.85
C ASP A 246 -1.24 -0.37 -0.34
N SER A 247 -0.03 0.18 -0.40
CA SER A 247 0.87 -0.07 -1.53
C SER A 247 2.33 0.21 -1.20
N ASN A 248 3.24 -0.65 -1.67
CA ASN A 248 4.69 -0.41 -1.65
C ASN A 248 5.11 0.80 -2.50
N LEU A 249 4.24 1.23 -3.41
CA LEU A 249 4.44 2.43 -4.23
C LEU A 249 3.96 3.71 -3.54
N SER A 250 3.42 3.59 -2.33
CA SER A 250 3.06 4.73 -1.50
C SER A 250 4.26 5.70 -1.38
N PRO A 251 4.05 7.01 -1.49
CA PRO A 251 5.12 7.99 -1.25
C PRO A 251 5.71 7.88 0.16
N LEU A 252 5.01 7.21 1.08
CA LEU A 252 5.44 6.95 2.44
C LEU A 252 6.43 5.77 2.53
N ALA A 253 6.26 4.76 1.67
CA ALA A 253 7.02 3.51 1.71
C ALA A 253 8.49 3.66 1.25
N LYS A 254 8.79 4.62 0.37
CA LYS A 254 10.09 4.75 -0.32
C LYS A 254 11.32 4.81 0.59
N ARG A 255 11.17 5.24 1.83
CA ARG A 255 12.28 5.42 2.79
C ARG A 255 11.95 4.80 4.15
N ALA A 256 10.98 3.91 4.19
CA ALA A 256 10.59 3.22 5.41
C ALA A 256 11.64 2.15 5.78
N ASN A 257 11.83 1.92 7.08
CA ASN A 257 12.62 0.79 7.54
C ASN A 257 11.88 -0.52 7.33
N THR A 258 10.54 -0.49 7.48
CA THR A 258 9.67 -1.61 7.11
C THR A 258 8.28 -1.11 6.72
N VAL A 259 7.60 -1.88 5.89
CA VAL A 259 6.24 -1.58 5.40
C VAL A 259 5.38 -2.81 5.64
N LEU A 260 4.23 -2.61 6.24
CA LEU A 260 3.18 -3.61 6.34
C LEU A 260 2.05 -3.22 5.38
N LEU A 261 1.74 -4.10 4.45
CA LEU A 261 0.71 -3.87 3.44
C LEU A 261 -0.64 -4.38 3.94
N VAL A 262 -1.67 -3.55 3.76
CA VAL A 262 -3.05 -3.93 4.06
C VAL A 262 -3.96 -3.50 2.91
N ASN A 263 -4.58 -4.47 2.27
CA ASN A 263 -5.60 -4.26 1.25
C ASN A 263 -6.99 -4.48 1.87
N GLU A 264 -7.58 -3.38 2.35
CA GLU A 264 -8.91 -3.41 2.97
C GLU A 264 -10.01 -3.81 1.98
N GLY A 265 -10.95 -4.58 2.45
CA GLY A 265 -12.19 -4.80 1.73
C GLY A 265 -12.96 -3.48 1.51
N SER A 266 -13.62 -3.38 0.38
CA SER A 266 -14.35 -2.16 -0.01
C SER A 266 -15.73 -2.52 -0.53
N SER A 267 -16.75 -1.91 0.05
CA SER A 267 -18.13 -1.97 -0.41
C SER A 267 -18.64 -0.54 -0.67
N PHE A 268 -19.32 -0.33 -1.78
CA PHE A 268 -19.88 0.98 -2.18
C PHE A 268 -18.84 2.12 -2.16
N ALA A 269 -17.59 1.85 -2.53
CA ALA A 269 -16.48 2.79 -2.42
C ALA A 269 -16.13 3.22 -0.97
N PHE A 270 -16.65 2.54 0.04
CA PHE A 270 -16.25 2.68 1.43
C PHE A 270 -15.32 1.52 1.80
N ARG A 271 -14.08 1.83 2.14
CA ARG A 271 -13.14 0.81 2.64
C ARG A 271 -13.43 0.51 4.10
N SER A 272 -13.34 -0.74 4.49
CA SER A 272 -13.26 -1.18 5.89
C SER A 272 -11.98 -0.62 6.55
N LEU A 273 -11.87 -0.80 7.86
CA LEU A 273 -10.65 -0.65 8.65
C LEU A 273 -10.34 -1.93 9.41
N SER A 274 -11.12 -2.98 9.21
CA SER A 274 -11.09 -4.18 10.03
C SER A 274 -9.81 -4.98 9.83
N ALA A 275 -9.31 -5.09 8.61
CA ALA A 275 -8.05 -5.77 8.34
C ALA A 275 -6.87 -5.01 8.97
N THR A 276 -6.88 -3.67 8.92
CA THR A 276 -5.84 -2.85 9.57
C THR A 276 -5.90 -2.95 11.09
N LEU A 277 -7.10 -2.95 11.67
CA LEU A 277 -7.27 -3.16 13.12
C LEU A 277 -6.78 -4.54 13.54
N CYS A 278 -7.10 -5.58 12.77
CA CYS A 278 -6.62 -6.95 12.98
C CYS A 278 -5.08 -7.00 12.95
N LEU A 279 -4.45 -6.37 11.95
CA LEU A 279 -2.98 -6.28 11.85
C LEU A 279 -2.37 -5.56 13.06
N CYS A 280 -2.97 -4.45 13.50
CA CYS A 280 -2.51 -3.70 14.68
C CYS A 280 -2.61 -4.53 15.96
N GLN A 281 -3.70 -5.29 16.12
CA GLN A 281 -3.87 -6.21 17.25
C GLN A 281 -2.82 -7.34 17.21
N ALA A 282 -2.60 -7.93 16.04
CA ALA A 282 -1.58 -8.96 15.86
C ALA A 282 -0.17 -8.44 16.19
N LEU A 283 0.15 -7.21 15.74
CA LEU A 283 1.41 -6.56 16.06
C LEU A 283 1.58 -6.37 17.58
N PHE A 284 0.55 -5.88 18.26
CA PHE A 284 0.58 -5.74 19.73
C PHE A 284 0.82 -7.08 20.42
N ILE A 285 0.07 -8.13 20.05
CA ILE A 285 0.20 -9.46 20.65
C ILE A 285 1.62 -10.01 20.44
N ALA A 286 2.17 -9.87 19.23
CA ALA A 286 3.52 -10.32 18.94
C ALA A 286 4.60 -9.54 19.72
N VAL A 287 4.41 -8.23 19.90
CA VAL A 287 5.28 -7.39 20.74
C VAL A 287 5.19 -7.80 22.20
N ALA A 288 3.98 -7.98 22.74
CA ALA A 288 3.77 -8.42 24.11
C ALA A 288 4.42 -9.79 24.38
N TYR A 289 4.24 -10.73 23.46
CA TYR A 289 4.90 -12.04 23.50
C TYR A 289 6.43 -11.91 23.49
N ARG A 290 6.98 -11.08 22.62
CA ARG A 290 8.44 -10.87 22.51
C ARG A 290 9.03 -10.18 23.75
N LEU A 291 8.27 -9.31 24.40
CA LEU A 291 8.66 -8.63 25.65
C LEU A 291 8.45 -9.52 26.89
N GLU A 292 7.90 -10.73 26.72
CA GLU A 292 7.58 -11.65 27.81
C GLU A 292 6.76 -10.96 28.94
N LEU A 293 5.78 -10.14 28.55
CA LEU A 293 4.97 -9.38 29.49
C LEU A 293 4.23 -10.33 30.44
N LYS A 294 4.51 -10.19 31.70
CA LYS A 294 3.74 -10.85 32.77
C LYS A 294 2.52 -9.97 33.06
N VAL A 295 1.36 -10.47 32.71
CA VAL A 295 0.08 -9.74 32.80
C VAL A 295 -0.22 -9.32 34.26
N ASP A 296 0.26 -10.08 35.23
CA ASP A 296 0.00 -9.85 36.65
C ASP A 296 0.78 -8.68 37.27
N GLU A 297 1.89 -8.24 36.65
CA GLU A 297 2.72 -7.13 37.19
C GLU A 297 2.18 -5.73 36.84
N ILE A 298 1.26 -5.63 35.88
CA ILE A 298 0.76 -4.32 35.39
C ILE A 298 -0.36 -3.79 36.29
N HIS A 299 -1.17 -4.66 36.89
CA HIS A 299 -2.28 -4.24 37.77
C HIS A 299 -1.87 -3.80 39.16
N GLU A 300 -0.71 -4.22 39.67
CA GLU A 300 -0.24 -3.84 41.00
C GLU A 300 0.35 -2.40 41.10
N GLN A 301 0.74 -1.80 39.95
CA GLN A 301 1.41 -0.48 39.98
C GLN A 301 0.46 0.72 39.91
N VAL A 302 -0.80 0.54 39.58
CA VAL A 302 -1.80 1.61 39.52
C VAL A 302 -3.02 1.17 40.33
N GLY A 303 -3.02 1.51 41.61
CA GLY A 303 -4.17 1.30 42.49
C GLY A 303 -5.36 2.16 42.06
N PHE A 304 -6.04 1.77 40.98
CA PHE A 304 -7.45 2.11 40.81
C PHE A 304 -8.23 1.00 41.50
N GLU A 305 -8.65 1.27 42.71
CA GLU A 305 -9.73 0.52 43.34
C GLU A 305 -11.00 0.76 42.51
N ASP A 306 -11.62 -0.32 42.01
CA ASP A 306 -12.91 -0.33 41.31
C ASP A 306 -14.06 0.18 42.21
#